data_fb6c066f34680be6b78952a4fe11f03f
#
_entry.id   fb6c066f34680be6b78952a4fe11f03f
#
_cell.length_a   1.000
_cell.length_b   1.000
_cell.length_c   1.000
_cell.angle_alpha   90.00
_cell.angle_beta   90.00
_cell.angle_gamma   90.00
#
_symmetry.space_group_name_H-M   'P 1'
#
loop_
_entity.id
_entity.type
_entity.pdbx_description
1 polymer ?
#
loop_
_entity_poly.entity_id
_entity_poly.type
_entity_poly.pdbx_seq_one_letter_code
_entity_poly.pdbx_strand_id
1 'polypeptide(L)'
;MKNFTLDEWIEWQCKLHSTNMDFNLSRIKEVAVRLNIGKTKSKVFTIAGTNGKGSTVAILESILIESGYSVGSYTSPHLLEFNERIKINKIPASTKEICNAFEIIEESRKDITLTYFEFSTLAAFIIFSQKKLDILILE
;
A
#
# COMPACT_ATOMS: atom_id res chain seq x y z
N MET A 1 -19.73 -7.68 -2.70
CA MET A 1 -19.07 -6.86 -1.65
C MET A 1 -19.03 -7.66 -0.36
N LYS A 2 -17.88 -7.78 0.29
CA LYS A 2 -17.72 -8.61 1.50
C LYS A 2 -18.18 -7.94 2.78
N ASN A 3 -18.41 -6.64 2.80
CA ASN A 3 -18.79 -5.84 3.99
C ASN A 3 -17.95 -6.15 5.25
N PHE A 4 -16.67 -6.46 5.08
CA PHE A 4 -15.75 -6.78 6.15
C PHE A 4 -15.28 -5.51 6.87
N THR A 5 -15.08 -5.60 8.18
CA THR A 5 -14.26 -4.66 8.93
C THR A 5 -12.80 -4.76 8.47
N LEU A 6 -11.96 -3.81 8.86
CA LEU A 6 -10.54 -3.85 8.52
C LEU A 6 -9.84 -5.11 9.08
N ASP A 7 -10.15 -5.49 10.31
CA ASP A 7 -9.58 -6.68 10.94
C ASP A 7 -10.01 -7.97 10.25
N GLU A 8 -11.28 -8.08 9.84
CA GLU A 8 -11.78 -9.21 9.06
C GLU A 8 -11.12 -9.29 7.69
N TRP A 9 -10.86 -8.16 7.04
CA TRP A 9 -10.10 -8.11 5.80
C TRP A 9 -8.67 -8.64 5.99
N ILE A 10 -7.99 -8.20 7.04
CA ILE A 10 -6.61 -8.61 7.34
C ILE A 10 -6.55 -10.11 7.63
N GLU A 11 -7.43 -10.61 8.50
CA GLU A 11 -7.49 -12.03 8.83
C GLU A 11 -7.77 -12.91 7.60
N TRP A 12 -8.68 -12.47 6.76
CA TRP A 12 -9.03 -13.19 5.53
C TRP A 12 -7.86 -13.18 4.53
N GLN A 13 -7.16 -12.06 4.34
CA GLN A 13 -5.99 -11.96 3.47
C GLN A 13 -4.85 -12.90 3.89
N CYS A 14 -4.64 -13.06 5.19
CA CYS A 14 -3.61 -13.98 5.72
C CYS A 14 -3.87 -15.45 5.35
N LYS A 15 -5.11 -15.80 5.03
CA LYS A 15 -5.54 -17.14 4.64
C LYS A 15 -5.68 -17.33 3.12
N LEU A 16 -5.58 -16.24 2.35
CA LEU A 16 -5.88 -16.24 0.92
C LEU A 16 -4.83 -16.95 0.07
N HIS A 17 -3.57 -16.87 0.45
CA HIS A 17 -2.46 -17.48 -0.27
C HIS A 17 -1.81 -18.58 0.57
N SER A 18 -1.32 -19.64 -0.09
CA SER A 18 -0.76 -20.83 0.58
C SER A 18 0.54 -20.53 1.34
N THR A 19 1.25 -19.48 0.98
CA THR A 19 2.49 -19.06 1.64
C THR A 19 2.38 -17.59 2.05
N ASN A 20 2.92 -17.26 3.23
CA ASN A 20 2.92 -15.87 3.72
C ASN A 20 3.82 -14.94 2.88
N MET A 21 4.79 -15.50 2.17
CA MET A 21 5.76 -14.76 1.37
C MET A 21 6.00 -15.49 0.05
N ASP A 22 5.82 -14.80 -1.06
CA ASP A 22 6.13 -15.27 -2.41
C ASP A 22 6.80 -14.14 -3.19
N PHE A 23 8.00 -14.43 -3.72
CA PHE A 23 8.81 -13.44 -4.44
C PHE A 23 8.46 -13.35 -5.93
N ASN A 24 7.53 -14.15 -6.42
CA ASN A 24 7.09 -14.10 -7.81
C ASN A 24 6.13 -12.90 -8.02
N LEU A 25 6.53 -11.97 -8.86
CA LEU A 25 5.75 -10.76 -9.13
C LEU A 25 4.65 -10.94 -10.20
N SER A 26 4.49 -12.12 -10.81
CA SER A 26 3.52 -12.32 -11.90
C SER A 26 2.08 -12.03 -11.46
N ARG A 27 1.67 -12.54 -10.30
CA ARG A 27 0.33 -12.38 -9.74
C ARG A 27 -0.02 -10.91 -9.49
N ILE A 28 0.83 -10.22 -8.73
CA ILE A 28 0.60 -8.80 -8.39
C ILE A 28 0.60 -7.92 -9.65
N LYS A 29 1.48 -8.22 -10.63
CA LYS A 29 1.51 -7.50 -11.91
C LYS A 29 0.22 -7.69 -12.69
N GLU A 30 -0.28 -8.90 -12.77
CA GLU A 30 -1.54 -9.18 -13.47
C GLU A 30 -2.72 -8.44 -12.84
N VAL A 31 -2.82 -8.48 -11.51
CA VAL A 31 -3.88 -7.74 -10.80
C VAL A 31 -3.70 -6.23 -10.96
N ALA A 32 -2.48 -5.70 -10.92
CA ALA A 32 -2.21 -4.29 -11.16
C ALA A 32 -2.64 -3.83 -12.56
N VAL A 33 -2.43 -4.67 -13.58
CA VAL A 33 -2.93 -4.41 -14.94
C VAL A 33 -4.46 -4.36 -14.98
N ARG A 34 -5.13 -5.32 -14.35
CA ARG A 34 -6.61 -5.34 -14.26
C ARG A 34 -7.16 -4.12 -13.53
N LEU A 35 -6.46 -3.64 -12.50
CA LEU A 35 -6.77 -2.44 -11.75
C LEU A 35 -6.46 -1.14 -12.50
N ASN A 36 -5.86 -1.24 -13.69
CA ASN A 36 -5.36 -0.10 -14.46
C ASN A 36 -4.41 0.79 -13.63
N ILE A 37 -3.64 0.17 -12.74
CA ILE A 37 -2.57 0.87 -12.00
C ILE A 37 -1.41 1.10 -12.98
N GLY A 38 -1.42 2.27 -13.59
CA GLY A 38 -0.41 2.69 -14.56
C GLY A 38 0.84 3.27 -13.90
N LYS A 39 1.74 3.81 -14.73
CA LYS A 39 2.90 4.55 -14.23
C LYS A 39 2.44 5.81 -13.50
N THR A 40 2.88 5.98 -12.27
CA THR A 40 2.65 7.22 -11.52
C THR A 40 3.39 8.38 -12.17
N LYS A 41 2.83 9.58 -12.06
CA LYS A 41 3.51 10.84 -12.41
C LYS A 41 4.38 11.36 -11.25
N SER A 42 4.17 10.85 -10.05
CA SER A 42 4.93 11.19 -8.86
C SER A 42 6.37 10.70 -8.98
N LYS A 43 7.32 11.42 -8.40
CA LYS A 43 8.69 10.91 -8.21
C LYS A 43 8.67 9.84 -7.13
N VAL A 44 9.32 8.71 -7.37
CA VAL A 44 9.34 7.57 -6.44
C VAL A 44 10.71 7.44 -5.81
N PHE A 45 10.74 7.42 -4.48
CA PHE A 45 11.89 7.01 -3.67
C PHE A 45 11.63 5.63 -3.10
N THR A 46 12.49 4.67 -3.41
CA THR A 46 12.44 3.33 -2.80
C THR A 46 13.51 3.22 -1.73
N ILE A 47 13.08 2.91 -0.51
CA ILE A 47 13.96 2.75 0.64
C ILE A 47 14.13 1.26 0.92
N ALA A 48 15.36 0.79 0.79
CA ALA A 48 15.74 -0.59 1.07
C ALA A 48 16.88 -0.64 2.07
N GLY A 49 16.98 -1.71 2.84
CA GLY A 49 18.05 -1.89 3.82
C GLY A 49 17.65 -2.82 4.95
N THR A 50 18.62 -3.21 5.76
CA THR A 50 18.39 -4.11 6.90
C THR A 50 17.79 -3.37 8.09
N ASN A 51 18.31 -2.18 8.42
CA ASN A 51 17.89 -1.37 9.56
C ASN A 51 17.67 0.09 9.15
N GLY A 52 16.90 0.83 9.95
CA GLY A 52 16.72 2.26 9.81
C GLY A 52 15.83 2.72 8.65
N LYS A 53 15.17 1.80 7.92
CA LYS A 53 14.30 2.15 6.80
C LYS A 53 13.17 3.09 7.21
N GLY A 54 12.38 2.72 8.20
CA GLY A 54 11.27 3.55 8.70
C GLY A 54 11.72 4.93 9.21
N SER A 55 12.88 5.01 9.88
CA SER A 55 13.46 6.31 10.29
C SER A 55 13.85 7.15 9.07
N THR A 56 14.42 6.54 8.05
CA THR A 56 14.78 7.21 6.80
C THR A 56 13.54 7.74 6.09
N VAL A 57 12.47 6.93 6.02
CA VAL A 57 11.18 7.36 5.47
C VAL A 57 10.64 8.57 6.25
N ALA A 58 10.60 8.50 7.58
CA ALA A 58 10.06 9.56 8.43
C ALA A 58 10.80 10.90 8.27
N ILE A 59 12.14 10.85 8.19
CA ILE A 59 12.98 12.04 7.99
C ILE A 59 12.77 12.60 6.57
N LEU A 60 12.84 11.75 5.56
CA LEU A 60 12.65 12.17 4.16
C LEU A 60 11.27 12.77 3.93
N GLU A 61 10.22 12.12 4.44
CA GLU A 61 8.85 12.62 4.40
C GLU A 61 8.74 14.02 5.04
N SER A 62 9.37 14.21 6.21
CA SER A 62 9.37 15.50 6.90
C SER A 62 10.03 16.59 6.06
N ILE A 63 11.21 16.34 5.51
CA ILE A 63 11.95 17.30 4.67
C ILE A 63 11.14 17.68 3.44
N LEU A 64 10.54 16.70 2.77
CA LEU A 64 9.80 16.93 1.53
C LEU A 64 8.51 17.71 1.78
N ILE A 65 7.78 17.42 2.85
CA ILE A 65 6.56 18.16 3.22
C ILE A 65 6.91 19.60 3.60
N GLU A 66 7.93 19.83 4.40
CA GLU A 66 8.40 21.18 4.75
C GLU A 66 8.89 21.96 3.51
N SER A 67 9.32 21.24 2.48
CA SER A 67 9.70 21.83 1.19
C SER A 67 8.50 22.10 0.27
N GLY A 68 7.27 21.86 0.73
CA GLY A 68 6.03 22.17 0.01
C GLY A 68 5.53 21.09 -0.93
N TYR A 69 6.11 19.87 -0.89
CA TYR A 69 5.64 18.74 -1.70
C TYR A 69 4.50 17.99 -1.02
N SER A 70 3.57 17.46 -1.81
CA SER A 70 2.60 16.47 -1.36
C SER A 70 3.21 15.07 -1.45
N VAL A 71 3.23 14.35 -0.32
CA VAL A 71 3.96 13.09 -0.16
C VAL A 71 3.02 11.96 0.23
N GLY A 72 3.10 10.83 -0.50
CA GLY A 72 2.55 9.55 -0.08
C GLY A 72 3.67 8.65 0.43
N SER A 73 3.48 7.98 1.56
CA SER A 73 4.42 6.99 2.08
C SER A 73 3.75 5.65 2.33
N TYR A 74 4.44 4.57 1.93
CA TYR A 74 4.06 3.20 2.22
C TYR A 74 5.19 2.52 2.97
N THR A 75 4.90 2.03 4.18
CA THR A 75 5.89 1.44 5.10
C THR A 75 5.43 0.11 5.67
N SER A 76 6.37 -0.73 6.08
CA SER A 76 6.08 -2.01 6.74
C SER A 76 7.19 -2.44 7.71
N PRO A 77 6.84 -3.15 8.80
CA PRO A 77 5.48 -3.40 9.31
C PRO A 77 4.86 -2.18 9.99
N HIS A 78 3.59 -2.25 10.39
CA HIS A 78 2.98 -1.29 11.32
C HIS A 78 3.31 -1.67 12.78
N LEU A 79 3.16 -0.73 13.69
CA LEU A 79 3.39 -0.95 15.12
C LEU A 79 2.10 -1.27 15.88
N LEU A 80 1.06 -0.50 15.66
CA LEU A 80 -0.23 -0.62 16.36
C LEU A 80 -1.37 -0.91 15.39
N GLU A 81 -1.52 -0.09 14.34
CA GLU A 81 -2.65 -0.17 13.43
C GLU A 81 -2.21 -0.28 11.97
N PHE A 82 -2.95 -1.06 11.18
CA PHE A 82 -2.68 -1.23 9.75
C PHE A 82 -2.60 0.10 9.00
N ASN A 83 -3.40 1.08 9.40
CA ASN A 83 -3.47 2.41 8.80
C ASN A 83 -2.12 3.12 8.74
N GLU A 84 -1.20 2.81 9.67
CA GLU A 84 0.16 3.38 9.71
C GLU A 84 0.96 3.08 8.46
N ARG A 85 0.62 1.99 7.74
CA ARG A 85 1.35 1.57 6.52
C ARG A 85 1.19 2.54 5.37
N ILE A 86 0.06 3.24 5.28
CA ILE A 86 -0.29 4.09 4.14
C ILE A 86 -0.58 5.49 4.66
N LYS A 87 0.28 6.43 4.35
CA LYS A 87 0.12 7.82 4.80
C LYS A 87 0.14 8.80 3.63
N ILE A 88 -0.57 9.89 3.80
CA ILE A 88 -0.54 11.05 2.90
C ILE A 88 -0.23 12.27 3.76
N ASN A 89 0.90 12.91 3.50
CA ASN A 89 1.40 14.04 4.29
C ASN A 89 1.41 13.73 5.80
N LYS A 90 1.96 12.57 6.18
CA LYS A 90 2.02 12.02 7.55
C LYS A 90 0.66 11.58 8.15
N ILE A 91 -0.45 11.80 7.47
CA ILE A 91 -1.76 11.41 7.96
C ILE A 91 -2.06 10.00 7.47
N PRO A 92 -2.29 9.03 8.38
CA PRO A 92 -2.68 7.67 7.98
C PRO A 92 -3.97 7.66 7.18
N ALA A 93 -4.03 6.79 6.18
CA ALA A 93 -5.24 6.55 5.42
C ALA A 93 -6.37 6.08 6.37
N SER A 94 -7.58 6.55 6.12
CA SER A 94 -8.73 6.13 6.91
C SER A 94 -9.07 4.65 6.68
N THR A 95 -9.63 4.00 7.70
CA THR A 95 -10.15 2.63 7.60
C THR A 95 -11.07 2.46 6.40
N LYS A 96 -11.91 3.46 6.13
CA LYS A 96 -12.83 3.45 4.98
C LYS A 96 -12.09 3.45 3.64
N GLU A 97 -11.05 4.26 3.46
CA GLU A 97 -10.24 4.28 2.24
C GLU A 97 -9.55 2.93 2.02
N ILE A 98 -9.02 2.33 3.09
CA ILE A 98 -8.35 1.02 3.03
C ILE A 98 -9.35 -0.08 2.68
N CYS A 99 -10.49 -0.18 3.34
CA CYS A 99 -11.51 -1.18 3.05
C CYS A 99 -12.05 -1.04 1.62
N ASN A 100 -12.29 0.18 1.15
CA ASN A 100 -12.70 0.42 -0.24
C ASN A 100 -11.62 -0.06 -1.24
N ALA A 101 -10.35 0.19 -0.97
CA ALA A 101 -9.27 -0.30 -1.80
C ALA A 101 -9.21 -1.84 -1.81
N PHE A 102 -9.44 -2.48 -0.67
CA PHE A 102 -9.50 -3.94 -0.57
C PHE A 102 -10.68 -4.53 -1.37
N GLU A 103 -11.85 -3.92 -1.35
CA GLU A 103 -12.98 -4.35 -2.17
C GLU A 103 -12.66 -4.27 -3.66
N ILE A 104 -12.07 -3.17 -4.12
CA ILE A 104 -11.66 -2.98 -5.52
C ILE A 104 -10.66 -4.06 -5.95
N ILE A 105 -9.69 -4.40 -5.09
CA ILE A 105 -8.71 -5.46 -5.35
C ILE A 105 -9.42 -6.82 -5.44
N GLU A 106 -10.30 -7.13 -4.48
CA GLU A 106 -11.03 -8.40 -4.43
C GLU A 106 -11.85 -8.63 -5.71
N GLU A 107 -12.53 -7.62 -6.19
CA GLU A 107 -13.30 -7.69 -7.44
C GLU A 107 -12.37 -7.90 -8.67
N SER A 108 -11.21 -7.27 -8.67
CA SER A 108 -10.30 -7.29 -9.82
C SER A 108 -9.40 -8.52 -9.89
N ARG A 109 -8.99 -9.08 -8.73
CA ARG A 109 -8.11 -10.25 -8.69
C ARG A 109 -8.78 -11.53 -9.17
N LYS A 110 -10.12 -11.65 -9.03
CA LYS A 110 -10.92 -12.84 -9.35
C LYS A 110 -10.37 -14.10 -8.64
N ASP A 111 -9.79 -15.01 -9.40
CA ASP A 111 -9.21 -16.30 -8.98
C ASP A 111 -7.73 -16.22 -8.58
N ILE A 112 -7.07 -15.08 -8.85
CA ILE A 112 -5.67 -14.90 -8.48
C ILE A 112 -5.55 -14.75 -6.97
N THR A 113 -4.76 -15.61 -6.34
CA THR A 113 -4.42 -15.47 -4.92
C THR A 113 -3.29 -14.44 -4.75
N LEU A 114 -3.39 -13.63 -3.71
CA LEU A 114 -2.38 -12.62 -3.36
C LEU A 114 -1.94 -12.86 -1.92
N THR A 115 -0.66 -12.67 -1.64
CA THR A 115 -0.18 -12.60 -0.26
C THR A 115 -0.71 -11.34 0.42
N TYR A 116 -0.72 -11.33 1.74
CA TYR A 116 -1.08 -10.17 2.54
C TYR A 116 -0.28 -8.90 2.13
N PHE A 117 1.02 -9.06 1.85
CA PHE A 117 1.87 -7.95 1.44
C PHE A 117 1.52 -7.44 0.04
N GLU A 118 1.28 -8.34 -0.91
CA GLU A 118 0.84 -7.96 -2.26
C GLU A 118 -0.49 -7.21 -2.23
N PHE A 119 -1.44 -7.68 -1.40
CA PHE A 119 -2.74 -7.04 -1.22
C PHE A 119 -2.60 -5.62 -0.63
N SER A 120 -1.78 -5.49 0.43
CA SER A 120 -1.48 -4.21 1.06
C SER A 120 -0.80 -3.22 0.11
N THR A 121 0.13 -3.70 -0.71
CA THR A 121 0.86 -2.89 -1.70
C THR A 121 -0.09 -2.33 -2.77
N LEU A 122 -0.98 -3.17 -3.31
CA LEU A 122 -1.98 -2.73 -4.27
C LEU A 122 -2.94 -1.70 -3.66
N ALA A 123 -3.35 -1.89 -2.40
CA ALA A 123 -4.19 -0.92 -1.70
C ALA A 123 -3.52 0.44 -1.57
N ALA A 124 -2.22 0.47 -1.21
CA ALA A 124 -1.45 1.70 -1.18
C ALA A 124 -1.45 2.41 -2.54
N PHE A 125 -1.20 1.69 -3.63
CA PHE A 125 -1.19 2.26 -4.98
C PHE A 125 -2.57 2.77 -5.42
N ILE A 126 -3.65 2.08 -5.09
CA ILE A 126 -5.01 2.56 -5.35
C ILE A 126 -5.26 3.88 -4.62
N ILE A 127 -4.95 3.96 -3.32
CA ILE A 127 -5.14 5.15 -2.52
C ILE A 127 -4.30 6.32 -3.07
N PHE A 128 -3.03 6.08 -3.40
CA PHE A 128 -2.15 7.10 -3.96
C PHE A 128 -2.62 7.57 -5.34
N SER A 129 -3.14 6.70 -6.18
CA SER A 129 -3.64 7.06 -7.51
C SER A 129 -4.83 8.01 -7.48
N GLN A 130 -5.59 8.03 -6.38
CA GLN A 130 -6.75 8.91 -6.17
C GLN A 130 -6.35 10.30 -5.65
N LYS A 131 -5.07 10.51 -5.39
CA LYS A 131 -4.54 11.76 -4.82
C LYS A 131 -3.53 12.40 -5.80
N LYS A 132 -3.44 13.72 -5.75
CA LYS A 132 -2.41 14.46 -6.49
C LYS A 132 -1.16 14.52 -5.62
N LEU A 133 -0.26 13.56 -5.79
CA LEU A 133 0.98 13.46 -5.02
C LEU A 133 2.17 13.79 -5.93
N ASP A 134 3.08 14.61 -5.40
CA ASP A 134 4.33 14.96 -6.09
C ASP A 134 5.36 13.82 -5.93
N ILE A 135 5.35 13.19 -4.75
CA ILE A 135 6.36 12.22 -4.34
C ILE A 135 5.70 11.01 -3.67
N LEU A 136 6.24 9.82 -3.98
CA LEU A 136 5.95 8.59 -3.26
C LEU A 136 7.23 8.07 -2.61
N ILE A 137 7.15 7.66 -1.34
CA ILE A 137 8.21 6.99 -0.61
C ILE A 137 7.75 5.58 -0.31
N LEU A 138 8.46 4.59 -0.83
CA LEU A 138 8.11 3.17 -0.70
C LEU A 138 9.22 2.43 0.07
N GLU A 139 8.82 1.75 1.16
CA GLU A 139 9.69 0.86 1.94
C GLU A 139 9.40 -0.61 1.66
#